data_18b7405e02108a1c732c99269294f0b8
#
_entry.id   18b7405e02108a1c732c99269294f0b8
#
_cell.length_a   1.000
_cell.length_b   1.000
_cell.length_c   1.000
_cell.angle_alpha   90.00
_cell.angle_beta   90.00
_cell.angle_gamma   90.00
#
_symmetry.space_group_name_H-M   'P 1'
#
loop_
_entity.id
_entity.type
_entity.pdbx_description
1 polymer ?
#
loop_
_entity_poly.entity_id
_entity_poly.type
_entity_poly.pdbx_seq_one_letter_code
_entity_poly.pdbx_strand_id
1 'polypeptide(L)' 'MIDQKLLRLEKRHKGLARVTAAINDLYIYGIYESNFPALMDKLNEAKDACKEELRDTHIEIVSITRANEIT' A
#
# COMPACT_ATOMS: atom_id res chain seq x y z
N MET A 1 -15.19 -23.00 -0.17
CA MET A 1 -15.66 -21.86 0.65
C MET A 1 -14.74 -20.66 0.46
N ILE A 2 -15.29 -19.50 0.18
CA ILE A 2 -14.51 -18.29 -0.01
C ILE A 2 -14.12 -17.73 1.35
N ASP A 3 -12.82 -17.50 1.55
CA ASP A 3 -12.33 -16.89 2.79
C ASP A 3 -12.60 -15.37 2.74
N GLN A 4 -13.57 -14.92 3.51
CA GLN A 4 -13.97 -13.51 3.55
C GLN A 4 -12.83 -12.62 4.06
N LYS A 5 -12.05 -13.10 5.00
CA LYS A 5 -10.90 -12.36 5.53
C LYS A 5 -9.85 -12.16 4.44
N LEU A 6 -9.56 -13.20 3.68
CA LEU A 6 -8.59 -13.13 2.58
C LEU A 6 -9.06 -12.15 1.51
N LEU A 7 -10.34 -12.16 1.16
CA LEU A 7 -10.90 -11.21 0.19
C LEU A 7 -10.75 -9.76 0.66
N ARG A 8 -11.00 -9.50 1.94
CA ARG A 8 -10.85 -8.17 2.51
C ARG A 8 -9.40 -7.69 2.47
N LEU A 9 -8.46 -8.58 2.79
CA LEU A 9 -7.04 -8.28 2.74
C LEU A 9 -6.56 -8.00 1.32
N GLU A 10 -7.04 -8.77 0.36
CA GLU A 10 -6.71 -8.55 -1.05
C GLU A 10 -7.23 -7.21 -1.55
N LYS A 11 -8.46 -6.85 -1.20
CA LYS A 11 -9.02 -5.53 -1.53
C LYS A 11 -8.24 -4.40 -0.90
N ARG A 12 -7.86 -4.57 0.36
CA ARG A 12 -7.04 -3.59 1.08
C ARG A 12 -5.68 -3.42 0.42
N HIS A 13 -5.05 -4.52 0.05
CA HIS A 13 -3.76 -4.50 -0.64
C HIS A 13 -3.86 -3.74 -1.96
N LYS A 14 -4.88 -3.99 -2.76
CA LYS A 14 -5.11 -3.29 -4.03
C LYS A 14 -5.34 -1.79 -3.80
N GLY A 15 -6.13 -1.44 -2.80
CA GLY A 15 -6.38 -0.05 -2.45
C GLY A 15 -5.11 0.68 -2.04
N LEU A 16 -4.31 0.06 -1.19
CA LEU A 16 -3.03 0.62 -0.74
C LEU A 16 -2.05 0.78 -1.90
N ALA A 17 -2.01 -0.20 -2.81
CA ALA A 17 -1.15 -0.12 -3.98
C ALA A 17 -1.54 1.06 -4.88
N ARG A 18 -2.84 1.31 -5.07
CA ARG A 18 -3.34 2.45 -5.84
C ARG A 18 -2.99 3.78 -5.18
N VAL A 19 -3.16 3.86 -3.86
CA VAL A 19 -2.81 5.07 -3.11
C VAL A 19 -1.32 5.35 -3.21
N THR A 20 -0.48 4.32 -3.07
CA THR A 20 0.97 4.45 -3.21
C THR A 20 1.36 4.95 -4.60
N ALA A 21 0.73 4.44 -5.65
CA ALA A 21 0.97 4.89 -7.02
C ALA A 21 0.56 6.35 -7.20
N ALA A 22 -0.59 6.75 -6.65
CA ALA A 22 -1.05 8.13 -6.71
C ALA A 22 -0.11 9.08 -5.97
N ILE A 23 0.40 8.69 -4.81
CA ILE A 23 1.37 9.48 -4.05
C ILE A 23 2.67 9.64 -4.85
N ASN A 24 3.14 8.57 -5.50
CA ASN A 24 4.30 8.62 -6.37
C ASN A 24 4.12 9.62 -7.52
N ASP A 25 2.95 9.60 -8.17
CA ASP A 25 2.65 10.52 -9.26
C ASP A 25 2.66 11.97 -8.78
N LEU A 26 2.08 12.23 -7.62
CA LEU A 26 2.10 13.56 -7.02
C LEU A 26 3.51 14.00 -6.64
N TYR A 27 4.32 13.07 -6.16
CA TYR A 27 5.72 13.35 -5.82
C TYR A 27 6.52 13.76 -7.06
N ILE A 28 6.38 13.02 -8.13
CA ILE A 28 7.05 13.32 -9.40
C ILE A 28 6.58 14.68 -9.94
N TYR A 29 5.28 14.93 -9.91
CA TYR A 29 4.70 16.20 -10.32
C TYR A 29 5.28 17.36 -9.49
N GLY A 30 5.37 17.19 -8.18
CA GLY A 30 5.93 18.19 -7.28
C GLY A 30 7.40 18.50 -7.55
N ILE A 31 8.19 17.50 -7.95
CA ILE A 31 9.59 17.71 -8.34
C ILE A 31 9.68 18.61 -9.57
N TYR A 32 8.82 18.38 -10.57
CA TYR A 32 8.83 19.17 -11.80
C TYR A 32 8.30 20.58 -11.62
N GLU A 33 7.27 20.75 -10.84
CA GLU A 33 6.63 22.05 -10.62
C GLU A 33 7.31 22.89 -9.54
N SER A 34 8.26 22.33 -8.89
CA SER A 34 9.18 22.84 -7.86
C SER A 34 8.67 24.00 -7.01
N ASN A 35 8.41 23.77 -5.78
CA ASN A 35 8.57 24.69 -4.66
C ASN A 35 7.71 24.37 -3.45
N PHE A 36 7.48 23.08 -3.22
CA PHE A 36 6.72 22.71 -2.02
C PHE A 36 7.47 21.67 -1.19
N PRO A 37 8.64 22.04 -0.58
CA PRO A 37 9.40 21.06 0.21
C PRO A 37 8.58 20.48 1.36
N ALA A 38 7.73 21.27 2.00
CA ALA A 38 6.85 20.77 3.07
C ALA A 38 5.84 19.76 2.55
N LEU A 39 5.29 19.98 1.35
CA LEU A 39 4.39 19.02 0.72
C LEU A 39 5.12 17.74 0.34
N MET A 40 6.34 17.86 -0.17
CA MET A 40 7.16 16.69 -0.53
C MET A 40 7.47 15.83 0.70
N ASP A 41 7.78 16.46 1.83
CA ASP A 41 8.01 15.74 3.08
C ASP A 41 6.75 14.97 3.52
N LYS A 42 5.59 15.60 3.45
CA LYS A 42 4.32 14.94 3.77
C LYS A 42 4.00 13.79 2.83
N LEU A 43 4.28 13.96 1.54
CA LEU A 43 4.08 12.89 0.56
C LEU A 43 5.01 11.72 0.84
N ASN A 44 6.26 11.97 1.22
CA ASN A 44 7.19 10.92 1.61
C ASN A 44 6.71 10.16 2.85
N GLU A 45 6.23 10.85 3.87
CA GLU A 45 5.68 10.22 5.07
C GLU A 45 4.49 9.34 4.73
N ALA A 46 3.56 9.85 3.92
CA ALA A 46 2.39 9.09 3.49
C ALA A 46 2.78 7.86 2.68
N LYS A 47 3.77 8.00 1.80
CA LYS A 47 4.28 6.90 1.00
C LYS A 47 4.89 5.81 1.88
N ASP A 48 5.70 6.19 2.86
CA ASP A 48 6.33 5.23 3.77
C ASP A 48 5.29 4.50 4.61
N ALA A 49 4.28 5.21 5.11
CA ALA A 49 3.18 4.60 5.87
C ALA A 49 2.40 3.60 5.00
N CYS A 50 2.11 3.95 3.74
CA CYS A 50 1.43 3.05 2.81
C CYS A 50 2.27 1.80 2.50
N LYS A 51 3.58 1.95 2.36
CA LYS A 51 4.49 0.83 2.13
C LYS A 51 4.50 -0.14 3.30
N GLU A 52 4.52 0.38 4.53
CA GLU A 52 4.46 -0.47 5.72
C GLU A 52 3.15 -1.26 5.77
N GLU A 53 2.02 -0.59 5.54
CA GLU A 53 0.73 -1.26 5.53
C GLU A 53 0.61 -2.28 4.41
N LEU A 54 1.17 -1.98 3.22
CA LEU A 54 1.22 -2.93 2.12
C LEU A 54 1.99 -4.18 2.51
N ARG A 55 3.16 -4.01 3.12
CA ARG A 55 4.00 -5.13 3.56
C ARG A 55 3.26 -5.97 4.59
N ASP A 56 2.67 -5.33 5.61
CA ASP A 56 1.96 -6.05 6.67
C ASP A 56 0.75 -6.80 6.11
N THR A 57 0.00 -6.17 5.22
CA THR A 57 -1.14 -6.79 4.55
C THR A 57 -0.70 -7.98 3.71
N HIS A 58 0.40 -7.85 2.98
CA HIS A 58 0.96 -8.93 2.18
C HIS A 58 1.37 -10.11 3.06
N ILE A 59 2.03 -9.85 4.19
CA ILE A 59 2.42 -10.90 5.13
C ILE A 59 1.21 -11.66 5.66
N GLU A 60 0.13 -10.94 6.00
CA GLU A 60 -1.11 -11.57 6.45
C GLU A 60 -1.73 -12.45 5.36
N ILE A 61 -1.76 -11.98 4.12
CA ILE A 61 -2.27 -12.74 2.98
C ILE A 61 -1.46 -14.02 2.79
N VAL A 62 -0.15 -13.93 2.81
CA VAL A 62 0.74 -15.08 2.66
C VAL A 62 0.53 -16.07 3.80
N SER A 63 0.39 -15.61 5.03
CA SER A 63 0.16 -16.45 6.20
C SER A 63 -1.14 -17.25 6.09
N ILE A 64 -2.23 -16.59 5.66
CA ILE A 64 -3.52 -17.24 5.48
C ILE A 64 -3.46 -18.24 4.33
N THR A 65 -2.83 -17.87 3.23
CA THR A 65 -2.68 -18.74 2.06
C THR A 65 -1.91 -20.01 2.41
N ARG A 66 -0.81 -19.86 3.16
CA ARG A 66 -0.03 -21.02 3.62
C ARG A 66 -0.82 -21.91 4.55
N ALA A 67 -1.56 -21.34 5.49
CA ALA A 67 -2.41 -22.11 6.39
C ALA A 67 -3.44 -22.92 5.62
N ASN A 68 -4.04 -22.33 4.58
CA ASN A 68 -5.01 -23.03 3.73
C ASN A 68 -4.36 -24.14 2.90
N GLU A 69 -3.13 -23.98 2.47
CA GLU A 69 -2.39 -24.99 1.69
C GLU A 69 -2.03 -26.21 2.55
N ILE A 70 -1.77 -26.02 3.85
CA ILE A 70 -1.39 -27.09 4.76
C ILE A 70 -2.61 -27.96 5.11
N THR A 71 -3.79 -27.41 5.10
CA THR A 71 -5.01 -28.15 5.41
C THR A 71 -5.62 -28.77 4.17
#